data_bc62a10a969638aa472a67428bcaf1a0
#
_entry.id   bc62a10a969638aa472a67428bcaf1a0
#
_cell.length_a   1.000
_cell.length_b   1.000
_cell.length_c   1.000
_cell.angle_alpha   90.00
_cell.angle_beta   90.00
_cell.angle_gamma   90.00
#
_symmetry.space_group_name_H-M   'P 1'
#
loop_
_entity.id
_entity.type
_entity.pdbx_description
1 polymer ?
#
loop_
_entity_poly.entity_id
_entity_poly.type
_entity_poly.pdbx_seq_one_letter_code
_entity_poly.pdbx_strand_id
1 'polypeptide(L)'
;IEKWWGNRWDRINGLLMVGGEILAKMTPPYNLTGKDFEKVGITFASSGNGYQKGTKSSRFGRIVNSIGGSSSTYTCDYLWWNAGITAVALVGGNCNNGENCGADYLNLNNSAGNANWNIGASNFFSYRSV
;
A
#
# COMPACT_ATOMS: atom_id res chain seq x y z
N ILE A 1 0.19 -16.86 11.49
CA ILE A 1 1.05 -16.32 10.41
C ILE A 1 2.31 -15.74 11.06
N GLU A 2 3.43 -16.39 10.87
CA GLU A 2 4.71 -15.85 11.32
C GLU A 2 5.14 -14.68 10.44
N LYS A 3 5.49 -13.55 11.08
CA LYS A 3 6.14 -12.40 10.42
C LYS A 3 5.40 -11.88 9.19
N TRP A 4 4.11 -11.66 9.29
CA TRP A 4 3.33 -11.12 8.18
C TRP A 4 3.64 -9.64 7.86
N TRP A 5 4.37 -8.97 8.74
CA TRP A 5 4.98 -7.67 8.44
C TRP A 5 6.45 -7.64 8.89
N GLY A 6 7.24 -6.73 8.33
CA GLY A 6 8.61 -6.48 8.75
C GLY A 6 9.67 -7.44 8.21
N ASN A 7 9.31 -8.39 7.37
CA ASN A 7 10.25 -9.30 6.74
C ASN A 7 10.51 -8.92 5.27
N ARG A 8 9.44 -8.92 4.48
CA ARG A 8 9.42 -8.48 3.08
C ARG A 8 8.17 -7.64 2.86
N TRP A 9 8.28 -6.74 1.91
CA TRP A 9 7.11 -6.04 1.39
C TRP A 9 6.17 -7.02 0.71
N ASP A 10 4.90 -7.02 1.09
CA ASP A 10 3.86 -7.78 0.40
C ASP A 10 3.16 -6.93 -0.65
N ARG A 11 3.12 -7.44 -1.88
CA ARG A 11 2.40 -6.81 -2.98
C ARG A 11 0.91 -7.09 -2.87
N ILE A 12 0.10 -6.06 -2.97
CA ILE A 12 -1.36 -6.16 -2.96
C ILE A 12 -1.92 -5.92 -4.36
N ASN A 13 -2.78 -6.83 -4.81
CA ASN A 13 -3.59 -6.61 -6.00
C ASN A 13 -4.81 -5.76 -5.68
N GLY A 14 -5.22 -4.93 -6.64
CA GLY A 14 -6.43 -4.11 -6.49
C GLY A 14 -6.22 -2.79 -5.77
N LEU A 15 -4.97 -2.41 -5.48
CA LEU A 15 -4.61 -1.10 -4.94
C LEU A 15 -3.44 -0.53 -5.74
N LEU A 16 -3.67 0.61 -6.37
CA LEU A 16 -2.70 1.30 -7.23
C LEU A 16 -2.63 2.78 -6.86
N MET A 17 -1.53 3.41 -7.24
CA MET A 17 -1.49 4.86 -7.36
C MET A 17 -1.18 5.23 -8.81
N VAL A 18 -2.04 6.05 -9.42
CA VAL A 18 -1.91 6.52 -10.79
C VAL A 18 -2.00 8.04 -10.80
N GLY A 19 -0.93 8.71 -11.23
CA GLY A 19 -0.89 10.18 -11.26
C GLY A 19 -1.14 10.84 -9.89
N GLY A 20 -0.68 10.23 -8.81
CA GLY A 20 -0.89 10.70 -7.44
C GLY A 20 -2.25 10.36 -6.83
N GLU A 21 -3.14 9.70 -7.55
CA GLU A 21 -4.44 9.26 -7.05
C GLU A 21 -4.37 7.80 -6.60
N ILE A 22 -4.86 7.52 -5.40
CA ILE A 22 -4.99 6.15 -4.89
C ILE A 22 -6.28 5.54 -5.43
N LEU A 23 -6.15 4.43 -6.14
CA LEU A 23 -7.25 3.73 -6.80
C LEU A 23 -7.38 2.31 -6.25
N ALA A 24 -8.61 1.88 -6.01
CA ALA A 24 -8.89 0.56 -5.45
C ALA A 24 -9.98 -0.20 -6.22
N LYS A 25 -9.84 -1.52 -6.29
CA LYS A 25 -10.82 -2.45 -6.86
C LYS A 25 -10.87 -3.73 -6.02
N MET A 26 -12.08 -4.15 -5.64
CA MET A 26 -12.27 -5.31 -4.75
C MET A 26 -12.16 -6.66 -5.45
N THR A 27 -12.53 -6.70 -6.72
CA THR A 27 -12.71 -7.99 -7.44
C THR A 27 -11.90 -8.02 -8.73
N PRO A 28 -11.35 -9.18 -9.10
CA PRO A 28 -10.70 -9.34 -10.40
C PRO A 28 -11.69 -9.13 -11.58
N PRO A 29 -11.19 -8.90 -12.80
CA PRO A 29 -9.77 -8.84 -13.14
C PRO A 29 -9.11 -7.54 -12.67
N TYR A 30 -7.86 -7.64 -12.24
CA TYR A 30 -7.03 -6.48 -11.89
C TYR A 30 -6.18 -6.07 -13.08
N ASN A 31 -5.88 -4.78 -13.17
CA ASN A 31 -5.03 -4.21 -14.21
C ASN A 31 -4.05 -3.20 -13.59
N LEU A 32 -3.13 -2.71 -14.38
CA LEU A 32 -2.11 -1.75 -13.96
C LEU A 32 -2.39 -0.33 -14.50
N THR A 33 -3.57 -0.11 -15.07
CA THR A 33 -3.97 1.19 -15.62
C THR A 33 -4.93 1.94 -14.70
N GLY A 34 -5.53 1.25 -13.74
CA GLY A 34 -6.58 1.78 -12.89
C GLY A 34 -7.98 1.81 -13.54
N LYS A 35 -8.13 1.20 -14.72
CA LYS A 35 -9.44 1.11 -15.38
C LYS A 35 -10.41 0.32 -14.50
N ASP A 36 -11.60 0.87 -14.30
CA ASP A 36 -12.67 0.31 -13.44
C ASP A 36 -12.31 0.26 -11.96
N PHE A 37 -11.28 1.00 -11.54
CA PHE A 37 -10.96 1.23 -10.14
C PHE A 37 -11.68 2.47 -9.63
N GLU A 38 -11.90 2.54 -8.32
CA GLU A 38 -12.44 3.71 -7.63
C GLU A 38 -11.33 4.51 -6.96
N LYS A 39 -11.46 5.83 -7.01
CA LYS A 39 -10.58 6.72 -6.26
C LYS A 39 -10.87 6.63 -4.76
N VAL A 40 -9.83 6.42 -3.97
CA VAL A 40 -9.87 6.35 -2.51
C VAL A 40 -8.75 7.18 -1.90
N GLY A 41 -8.94 7.62 -0.64
CA GLY A 41 -7.91 8.38 0.06
C GLY A 41 -7.69 9.79 -0.51
N ILE A 42 -6.47 10.29 -0.30
CA ILE A 42 -6.03 11.61 -0.74
C ILE A 42 -5.34 11.56 -2.11
N THR A 43 -5.27 12.72 -2.77
CA THR A 43 -4.47 12.90 -3.99
C THR A 43 -3.15 13.59 -3.62
N PHE A 44 -2.05 13.05 -4.14
CA PHE A 44 -0.71 13.59 -3.96
C PHE A 44 -0.29 14.37 -5.20
N ALA A 45 0.07 15.65 -5.03
CA ALA A 45 0.57 16.49 -6.12
C ALA A 45 2.04 16.23 -6.47
N SER A 46 2.81 15.68 -5.53
CA SER A 46 4.24 15.41 -5.67
C SER A 46 4.61 14.12 -4.97
N SER A 47 5.80 13.61 -5.25
CA SER A 47 6.34 12.44 -4.55
C SER A 47 6.85 12.81 -3.17
N GLY A 48 6.85 11.85 -2.25
CA GLY A 48 7.30 12.08 -0.89
C GLY A 48 7.14 10.87 0.03
N ASN A 49 7.27 11.14 1.31
CA ASN A 49 7.08 10.16 2.37
C ASN A 49 6.69 10.86 3.68
N GLY A 50 6.14 10.11 4.62
CA GLY A 50 5.80 10.63 5.94
C GLY A 50 4.91 9.69 6.73
N TYR A 51 4.74 10.00 8.02
CA TYR A 51 3.80 9.27 8.87
C TYR A 51 2.36 9.68 8.57
N GLN A 52 1.48 8.70 8.59
CA GLN A 52 0.05 8.92 8.45
C GLN A 52 -0.49 9.66 9.68
N LYS A 53 -1.23 10.72 9.46
CA LYS A 53 -1.91 11.48 10.52
C LYS A 53 -3.36 11.03 10.67
N GLY A 54 -4.03 10.75 9.59
CA GLY A 54 -5.42 10.35 9.59
C GLY A 54 -5.76 9.36 8.50
N THR A 55 -6.81 8.60 8.75
CA THR A 55 -7.34 7.63 7.80
C THR A 55 -8.84 7.85 7.61
N LYS A 56 -9.34 7.48 6.44
CA LYS A 56 -10.75 7.50 6.08
C LYS A 56 -11.24 6.08 5.87
N SER A 57 -12.37 5.74 6.44
CA SER A 57 -13.04 4.47 6.16
C SER A 57 -13.69 4.51 4.78
N SER A 58 -13.57 3.41 4.06
CA SER A 58 -14.22 3.18 2.77
C SER A 58 -14.70 1.73 2.70
N ARG A 59 -15.42 1.37 1.64
CA ARG A 59 -15.78 -0.04 1.41
C ARG A 59 -14.57 -0.93 1.14
N PHE A 60 -13.41 -0.35 0.86
CA PHE A 60 -12.14 -1.05 0.65
C PHE A 60 -11.29 -1.16 1.93
N GLY A 61 -11.78 -0.67 3.06
CA GLY A 61 -11.07 -0.59 4.31
C GLY A 61 -10.63 0.83 4.66
N ARG A 62 -9.65 0.94 5.54
CA ARG A 62 -9.10 2.24 5.97
C ARG A 62 -8.00 2.66 5.02
N ILE A 63 -8.12 3.86 4.48
CA ILE A 63 -7.14 4.46 3.56
C ILE A 63 -6.64 5.77 4.14
N VAL A 64 -5.36 6.04 3.96
CA VAL A 64 -4.72 7.29 4.36
C VAL A 64 -5.44 8.50 3.78
N ASN A 65 -5.69 9.48 4.63
CA ASN A 65 -6.38 10.70 4.24
C ASN A 65 -5.59 11.98 4.64
N SER A 66 -4.59 11.86 5.48
CA SER A 66 -3.69 12.98 5.79
C SER A 66 -2.33 12.49 6.28
N ILE A 67 -1.30 13.27 5.99
CA ILE A 67 0.09 13.07 6.40
C ILE A 67 0.47 14.11 7.45
N GLY A 68 1.40 13.81 8.34
CA GLY A 68 1.89 14.73 9.35
C GLY A 68 1.96 14.14 10.76
N GLY A 69 1.90 12.81 10.87
CA GLY A 69 2.18 12.10 12.11
C GLY A 69 3.67 11.95 12.40
N SER A 70 3.99 11.14 13.38
CA SER A 70 5.36 10.75 13.78
C SER A 70 5.38 9.27 14.21
N SER A 71 6.54 8.74 14.54
CA SER A 71 6.69 7.38 15.07
C SER A 71 6.00 7.15 16.43
N SER A 72 5.54 8.20 17.09
CA SER A 72 4.91 8.14 18.41
C SER A 72 3.52 8.79 18.47
N THR A 73 2.99 9.25 17.34
CA THR A 73 1.69 9.93 17.30
C THR A 73 0.76 9.30 16.26
N TYR A 74 -0.54 9.34 16.52
CA TYR A 74 -1.61 8.78 15.69
C TYR A 74 -1.43 7.27 15.49
N THR A 75 -1.47 6.79 14.24
CA THR A 75 -1.31 5.37 13.93
C THR A 75 0.14 4.90 13.90
N CYS A 76 1.10 5.82 13.88
CA CYS A 76 2.53 5.56 13.75
C CYS A 76 2.92 4.79 12.48
N ASP A 77 2.03 4.71 11.50
CA ASP A 77 2.26 4.03 10.23
C ASP A 77 2.89 4.97 9.22
N TYR A 78 3.89 4.49 8.51
CA TYR A 78 4.61 5.27 7.51
C TYR A 78 4.03 5.06 6.11
N LEU A 79 4.24 6.04 5.23
CA LEU A 79 3.83 6.00 3.84
C LEU A 79 4.92 6.55 2.93
N TRP A 80 5.21 5.84 1.85
CA TRP A 80 6.00 6.31 0.71
C TRP A 80 5.12 6.42 -0.52
N TRP A 81 5.29 7.48 -1.31
CA TRP A 81 4.54 7.65 -2.55
C TRP A 81 5.34 8.33 -3.64
N ASN A 82 5.03 8.00 -4.89
CA ASN A 82 5.60 8.63 -6.08
C ASN A 82 4.47 8.97 -7.06
N ALA A 83 4.10 10.24 -7.11
CA ALA A 83 3.02 10.71 -7.97
C ALA A 83 3.37 10.72 -9.47
N GLY A 84 4.64 10.53 -9.83
CA GLY A 84 5.12 10.52 -11.21
C GLY A 84 5.04 9.18 -11.93
N ILE A 85 4.64 8.10 -11.23
CA ILE A 85 4.57 6.75 -11.80
C ILE A 85 3.22 6.10 -11.51
N THR A 86 2.92 5.02 -12.24
CA THR A 86 1.90 4.07 -11.79
C THR A 86 2.54 3.10 -10.80
N ALA A 87 2.17 3.24 -9.53
CA ALA A 87 2.71 2.43 -8.45
C ALA A 87 1.74 1.33 -8.04
N VAL A 88 2.28 0.14 -7.77
CA VAL A 88 1.57 -0.96 -7.11
C VAL A 88 1.74 -0.83 -5.60
N ALA A 89 0.74 -1.20 -4.84
CA ALA A 89 0.81 -1.12 -3.40
C ALA A 89 1.65 -2.27 -2.81
N LEU A 90 2.57 -1.89 -1.92
CA LEU A 90 3.32 -2.80 -1.07
C LEU A 90 3.02 -2.46 0.38
N VAL A 91 2.85 -3.45 1.22
CA VAL A 91 2.53 -3.28 2.65
C VAL A 91 3.45 -4.06 3.55
N GLY A 92 3.48 -3.68 4.84
CA GLY A 92 4.14 -4.41 5.91
C GLY A 92 5.57 -4.00 6.19
N GLY A 93 6.27 -3.41 5.23
CA GLY A 93 7.69 -3.09 5.37
C GLY A 93 8.61 -4.30 5.27
N ASN A 94 9.91 -4.08 5.33
CA ASN A 94 10.93 -5.11 5.33
C ASN A 94 11.88 -4.96 6.56
N CYS A 95 12.80 -5.90 6.71
CA CYS A 95 13.70 -5.95 7.86
C CYS A 95 14.65 -4.74 8.00
N ASN A 96 14.79 -3.90 6.98
CA ASN A 96 15.60 -2.67 7.02
C ASN A 96 14.80 -1.42 7.40
N ASN A 97 13.49 -1.50 7.56
CA ASN A 97 12.64 -0.32 7.80
C ASN A 97 12.61 0.14 9.27
N GLY A 98 13.10 -0.68 10.20
CA GLY A 98 13.16 -0.30 11.61
C GLY A 98 11.80 0.12 12.17
N GLU A 99 11.76 1.28 12.83
CA GLU A 99 10.55 1.85 13.45
C GLU A 99 9.43 2.19 12.47
N ASN A 100 9.73 2.32 11.18
CA ASN A 100 8.73 2.56 10.15
C ASN A 100 7.93 1.31 9.79
N CYS A 101 8.41 0.14 10.24
CA CYS A 101 7.79 -1.13 9.93
C CYS A 101 6.51 -1.34 10.74
N GLY A 102 5.44 -1.76 10.09
CA GLY A 102 4.15 -2.04 10.73
C GLY A 102 3.17 -2.66 9.75
N ALA A 103 2.05 -3.13 10.28
CA ALA A 103 1.01 -3.79 9.48
C ALA A 103 0.43 -2.88 8.39
N ASP A 104 0.27 -1.61 8.69
CA ASP A 104 -0.31 -0.61 7.80
C ASP A 104 0.75 0.28 7.13
N TYR A 105 2.03 -0.09 7.23
CA TYR A 105 3.09 0.56 6.48
C TYR A 105 2.87 0.36 4.98
N LEU A 106 2.60 1.45 4.28
CA LEU A 106 2.21 1.43 2.88
C LEU A 106 3.31 2.05 2.01
N ASN A 107 3.59 1.40 0.89
CA ASN A 107 4.52 1.91 -0.10
C ASN A 107 3.83 1.97 -1.46
N LEU A 108 3.77 3.17 -2.01
CA LEU A 108 3.21 3.53 -3.31
C LEU A 108 4.26 4.21 -4.19
N ASN A 109 5.51 3.77 -4.13
CA ASN A 109 6.59 4.33 -4.94
C ASN A 109 7.28 3.30 -5.84
N ASN A 110 6.70 2.12 -6.00
CA ASN A 110 7.26 1.06 -6.83
C ASN A 110 6.33 0.69 -7.98
N SER A 111 6.89 0.65 -9.19
CA SER A 111 6.17 0.14 -10.36
C SER A 111 6.00 -1.38 -10.31
N ALA A 112 5.08 -1.90 -11.12
CA ALA A 112 4.82 -3.34 -11.19
C ALA A 112 6.03 -4.18 -11.63
N GLY A 113 6.95 -3.58 -12.39
CA GLY A 113 8.16 -4.25 -12.86
C GLY A 113 9.28 -4.33 -11.81
N ASN A 114 9.13 -3.68 -10.65
CA ASN A 114 10.14 -3.74 -9.61
C ASN A 114 10.13 -5.13 -8.95
N ALA A 115 11.23 -5.84 -9.12
CA ALA A 115 11.47 -7.15 -8.51
C ALA A 115 12.76 -7.09 -7.71
N ASN A 116 12.66 -7.24 -6.40
CA ASN A 116 13.79 -7.14 -5.50
C ASN A 116 13.67 -8.18 -4.37
N TRP A 117 14.77 -8.49 -3.69
CA TRP A 117 14.80 -9.46 -2.59
C TRP A 117 13.83 -9.11 -1.44
N ASN A 118 13.55 -7.84 -1.24
CA ASN A 118 12.69 -7.34 -0.18
C ASN A 118 11.21 -7.22 -0.57
N ILE A 119 10.84 -7.65 -1.78
CA ILE A 119 9.46 -7.66 -2.27
C ILE A 119 9.00 -9.11 -2.43
N GLY A 120 7.89 -9.45 -1.83
CA GLY A 120 7.26 -10.75 -1.92
C GLY A 120 5.79 -10.66 -2.28
N ALA A 121 5.15 -11.79 -2.37
CA ALA A 121 3.71 -11.93 -2.49
C ALA A 121 3.29 -13.19 -1.75
N SER A 122 2.17 -13.09 -1.04
CA SER A 122 1.52 -14.23 -0.42
C SER A 122 0.34 -14.66 -1.26
N ASN A 123 0.24 -15.94 -1.57
CA ASN A 123 -0.92 -16.51 -2.23
C ASN A 123 -1.79 -17.20 -1.19
N PHE A 124 -3.06 -16.86 -1.16
CA PHE A 124 -4.06 -17.57 -0.39
C PHE A 124 -4.85 -18.49 -1.31
N PHE A 125 -4.79 -19.79 -1.03
CA PHE A 125 -5.63 -20.77 -1.71
C PHE A 125 -6.77 -21.18 -0.77
N SER A 126 -8.00 -20.85 -1.13
CA SER A 126 -9.15 -21.48 -0.48
C SER A 126 -9.47 -22.80 -1.19
N TYR A 127 -9.37 -23.89 -0.47
CA TYR A 127 -9.85 -25.18 -0.97
C TYR A 127 -11.38 -25.18 -0.77
N ARG A 128 -12.12 -25.19 -1.87
CA ARG A 128 -13.53 -25.58 -1.78
C ARG A 128 -13.57 -27.10 -1.89
N SER A 129 -13.89 -27.77 -0.80
CA SER A 129 -14.36 -29.16 -0.87
C SER A 129 -15.63 -29.21 -1.69
N VAL A 130 -15.63 -30.00 -2.70
CA VAL A 130 -16.80 -30.26 -3.53
C VAL A 130 -17.75 -31.16 -2.76
#